data_5e61b61c8ba026d87e996b1ea11c8c76
#
_entry.id   5e61b61c8ba026d87e996b1ea11c8c76
#
_cell.length_a   1.000
_cell.length_b   1.000
_cell.length_c   1.000
_cell.angle_alpha   90.00
_cell.angle_beta   90.00
_cell.angle_gamma   90.00
#
_symmetry.space_group_name_H-M   'P 1'
#
loop_
_entity.id
_entity.type
_entity.pdbx_description
1 polymer ?
#
loop_
_entity_poly.entity_id
_entity_poly.type
_entity_poly.pdbx_seq_one_letter_code
_entity_poly.pdbx_strand_id
1 'polypeptide(L)'
;DRFHSGLNIITESTLRFIDSLRRLPIDGIFYAIQHASYARLSEAEYRTFGLPYDRKILEALPSKWWLNVIHLHGDAPMFHLLNELRAPVVNWHDRDTEPTLAQGKTMFAGAVCGGLSRWDHVHQGTPNTVRDMVRDAIEQTNGRRLIISTGCVTMVTSPLSNLRAVRQAVEPGT
;
A
#
# COMPACT_ATOMS: atom_id res chain seq x y z
N ASP A 1 -15.74 27.39 -3.15
CA ASP A 1 -15.96 26.62 -1.94
C ASP A 1 -14.63 26.44 -1.19
N ARG A 2 -14.58 26.88 0.10
CA ARG A 2 -13.35 26.96 0.89
C ARG A 2 -12.66 25.60 1.07
N PHE A 3 -13.44 24.51 1.17
CA PHE A 3 -12.88 23.18 1.37
C PHE A 3 -12.10 22.71 0.13
N HIS A 4 -12.67 22.82 -1.04
CA HIS A 4 -11.97 22.53 -2.30
C HIS A 4 -10.77 23.42 -2.53
N SER A 5 -10.83 24.71 -2.13
CA SER A 5 -9.67 25.59 -2.18
C SER A 5 -8.52 25.08 -1.32
N GLY A 6 -8.81 24.62 -0.08
CA GLY A 6 -7.83 24.03 0.80
C GLY A 6 -7.21 22.74 0.21
N LEU A 7 -8.03 21.83 -0.31
CA LEU A 7 -7.57 20.59 -0.94
C LEU A 7 -6.70 20.88 -2.18
N ASN A 8 -7.05 21.87 -2.98
CA ASN A 8 -6.23 22.29 -4.11
C ASN A 8 -4.84 22.80 -3.66
N ILE A 9 -4.78 23.63 -2.61
CA ILE A 9 -3.50 24.12 -2.06
C ILE A 9 -2.60 22.98 -1.61
N ILE A 10 -3.17 21.99 -0.89
CA ILE A 10 -2.43 20.79 -0.44
C ILE A 10 -1.92 20.01 -1.65
N THR A 11 -2.79 19.78 -2.64
CA THR A 11 -2.44 19.06 -3.86
C THR A 11 -1.32 19.76 -4.62
N GLU A 12 -1.41 21.06 -4.84
CA GLU A 12 -0.35 21.84 -5.51
C GLU A 12 0.97 21.82 -4.74
N SER A 13 0.91 21.83 -3.40
CA SER A 13 2.09 21.68 -2.57
C SER A 13 2.74 20.30 -2.74
N THR A 14 1.93 19.24 -2.79
CA THR A 14 2.39 17.85 -3.04
C THR A 14 2.99 17.72 -4.44
N LEU A 15 2.38 18.32 -5.45
CA LEU A 15 2.89 18.31 -6.82
C LEU A 15 4.26 19.01 -6.93
N ARG A 16 4.44 20.15 -6.26
CA ARG A 16 5.76 20.83 -6.19
C ARG A 16 6.80 19.97 -5.48
N PHE A 17 6.42 19.25 -4.43
CA PHE A 17 7.31 18.30 -3.76
C PHE A 17 7.72 17.17 -4.71
N ILE A 18 6.76 16.55 -5.41
CA ILE A 18 7.04 15.52 -6.41
C ILE A 18 7.99 16.05 -7.50
N ASP A 19 7.77 17.26 -7.97
CA ASP A 19 8.63 17.87 -8.98
C ASP A 19 10.08 18.03 -8.50
N SER A 20 10.28 18.40 -7.23
CA SER A 20 11.61 18.47 -6.62
C SER A 20 12.32 17.11 -6.57
N LEU A 21 11.57 16.01 -6.44
CA LEU A 21 12.11 14.66 -6.40
C LEU A 21 12.50 14.09 -7.78
N ARG A 22 12.05 14.69 -8.89
CA ARG A 22 12.28 14.18 -10.26
C ARG A 22 13.76 14.01 -10.61
N ARG A 23 14.64 14.78 -9.95
CA ARG A 23 16.10 14.75 -10.16
C ARG A 23 16.82 13.70 -9.33
N LEU A 24 16.12 13.11 -8.36
CA LEU A 24 16.70 12.10 -7.47
C LEU A 24 16.67 10.71 -8.15
N PRO A 25 17.65 9.85 -7.83
CA PRO A 25 17.70 8.48 -8.30
C PRO A 25 16.77 7.58 -7.47
N ILE A 26 15.46 7.80 -7.58
CA ILE A 26 14.43 7.00 -6.91
C ILE A 26 13.60 6.24 -7.92
N ASP A 27 13.11 5.06 -7.53
CA ASP A 27 12.33 4.17 -8.36
C ASP A 27 10.82 4.47 -8.31
N GLY A 28 10.37 5.23 -7.32
CA GLY A 28 8.97 5.58 -7.12
C GLY A 28 8.69 6.14 -5.74
N ILE A 29 7.42 6.22 -5.39
CA ILE A 29 6.93 6.69 -4.10
C ILE A 29 5.99 5.69 -3.45
N PHE A 30 5.88 5.76 -2.14
CA PHE A 30 4.83 5.12 -1.35
C PHE A 30 3.78 6.18 -1.01
N TYR A 31 2.65 6.14 -1.70
CA TYR A 31 1.58 7.14 -1.59
C TYR A 31 0.47 6.63 -0.67
N ALA A 32 0.35 7.22 0.51
CA ALA A 32 -0.61 6.81 1.51
C ALA A 32 -1.94 7.58 1.39
N ILE A 33 -3.00 6.87 1.04
CA ILE A 33 -4.38 7.37 1.00
C ILE A 33 -5.03 7.03 2.35
N GLN A 34 -5.29 8.08 3.15
CA GLN A 34 -5.74 7.92 4.53
C GLN A 34 -7.27 7.82 4.69
N HIS A 35 -8.04 8.23 3.71
CA HIS A 35 -9.49 8.43 3.86
C HIS A 35 -10.36 7.62 2.87
N ALA A 36 -9.77 6.83 1.98
CA ALA A 36 -10.50 5.91 1.10
C ALA A 36 -11.01 4.68 1.88
N SER A 37 -11.81 4.90 2.89
CA SER A 37 -12.30 3.89 3.84
C SER A 37 -13.73 4.18 4.24
N TYR A 38 -14.58 3.17 4.17
CA TYR A 38 -15.99 3.23 4.61
C TYR A 38 -16.13 3.46 6.12
N ALA A 39 -15.08 3.22 6.91
CA ALA A 39 -15.04 3.59 8.32
C ALA A 39 -14.87 5.10 8.55
N ARG A 40 -14.53 5.87 7.51
CA ARG A 40 -14.22 7.31 7.59
C ARG A 40 -15.20 8.16 6.79
N LEU A 41 -15.45 7.79 5.54
CA LEU A 41 -16.25 8.54 4.58
C LEU A 41 -17.20 7.60 3.84
N SER A 42 -18.32 8.12 3.38
CA SER A 42 -19.08 7.47 2.31
C SER A 42 -18.30 7.51 1.00
N GLU A 43 -18.61 6.61 0.09
CA GLU A 43 -17.97 6.63 -1.23
C GLU A 43 -18.24 7.94 -1.97
N ALA A 44 -19.44 8.50 -1.85
CA ALA A 44 -19.80 9.77 -2.48
C ALA A 44 -18.94 10.93 -1.96
N GLU A 45 -18.66 10.97 -0.66
CA GLU A 45 -17.76 11.97 -0.07
C GLU A 45 -16.32 11.78 -0.55
N TYR A 46 -15.80 10.55 -0.56
CA TYR A 46 -14.45 10.32 -1.06
C TYR A 46 -14.35 10.64 -2.56
N ARG A 47 -15.34 10.30 -3.37
CA ARG A 47 -15.41 10.66 -4.80
C ARG A 47 -15.42 12.18 -5.01
N THR A 48 -15.96 12.94 -4.07
CA THR A 48 -16.01 14.40 -4.14
C THR A 48 -14.74 15.06 -3.61
N PHE A 49 -14.23 14.59 -2.46
CA PHE A 49 -13.22 15.30 -1.68
C PHE A 49 -11.85 14.59 -1.61
N GLY A 50 -11.74 13.35 -2.05
CA GLY A 50 -10.48 12.58 -2.04
C GLY A 50 -10.02 12.20 -3.45
N LEU A 51 -10.78 11.36 -4.12
CA LEU A 51 -10.41 10.71 -5.37
C LEU A 51 -9.89 11.66 -6.48
N PRO A 52 -10.47 12.86 -6.74
CA PRO A 52 -9.95 13.75 -7.77
C PRO A 52 -8.54 14.27 -7.47
N TYR A 53 -8.24 14.49 -6.20
CA TYR A 53 -6.94 15.00 -5.73
C TYR A 53 -5.88 13.91 -5.74
N ASP A 54 -6.22 12.71 -5.27
CA ASP A 54 -5.34 11.55 -5.33
C ASP A 54 -5.00 11.19 -6.77
N ARG A 55 -6.00 11.19 -7.66
CA ARG A 55 -5.81 10.97 -9.11
C ARG A 55 -4.86 11.99 -9.70
N LYS A 56 -5.05 13.29 -9.44
CA LYS A 56 -4.18 14.36 -9.94
C LYS A 56 -2.73 14.18 -9.51
N ILE A 57 -2.50 13.75 -8.27
CA ILE A 57 -1.16 13.48 -7.74
C ILE A 57 -0.54 12.27 -8.45
N LEU A 58 -1.27 11.16 -8.56
CA LEU A 58 -0.77 9.92 -9.16
C LEU A 58 -0.50 10.06 -10.67
N GLU A 59 -1.32 10.83 -11.39
CA GLU A 59 -1.13 11.13 -12.82
C GLU A 59 0.10 12.02 -13.08
N ALA A 60 0.52 12.80 -12.10
CA ALA A 60 1.70 13.67 -12.21
C ALA A 60 3.03 12.94 -11.96
N LEU A 61 3.00 11.68 -11.52
CA LEU A 61 4.22 10.90 -11.26
C LEU A 61 4.98 10.64 -12.55
N PRO A 62 6.33 10.79 -12.54
CA PRO A 62 7.15 10.51 -13.71
C PRO A 62 7.01 9.07 -14.20
N SER A 63 6.90 8.86 -15.49
CA SER A 63 6.81 7.52 -16.11
C SER A 63 8.03 6.64 -15.85
N LYS A 64 9.19 7.23 -15.57
CA LYS A 64 10.42 6.50 -15.18
C LYS A 64 10.35 5.89 -13.78
N TRP A 65 9.43 6.34 -12.93
CA TRP A 65 9.21 5.76 -11.59
C TRP A 65 8.33 4.52 -11.72
N TRP A 66 8.96 3.38 -11.79
CA TRP A 66 8.31 2.10 -12.06
C TRP A 66 7.69 1.44 -10.82
N LEU A 67 8.13 1.84 -9.61
CA LEU A 67 7.70 1.28 -8.33
C LEU A 67 6.91 2.32 -7.51
N ASN A 68 5.74 2.71 -8.01
CA ASN A 68 4.81 3.53 -7.23
C ASN A 68 3.82 2.62 -6.49
N VAL A 69 3.73 2.76 -5.18
CA VAL A 69 2.85 1.98 -4.31
C VAL A 69 1.74 2.88 -3.78
N ILE A 70 0.47 2.50 -3.99
CA ILE A 70 -0.66 3.07 -3.25
C ILE A 70 -0.84 2.28 -1.95
N HIS A 71 -0.90 2.96 -0.82
CA HIS A 71 -1.32 2.37 0.45
C HIS A 71 -2.71 2.86 0.81
N LEU A 72 -3.68 1.94 0.86
CA LEU A 72 -5.01 2.20 1.42
C LEU A 72 -4.97 1.97 2.92
N HIS A 73 -5.07 3.05 3.69
CA HIS A 73 -4.96 3.00 5.14
C HIS A 73 -6.29 2.70 5.82
N GLY A 74 -6.23 1.89 6.89
CA GLY A 74 -7.35 1.65 7.79
C GLY A 74 -8.26 0.52 7.37
N ASP A 75 -9.37 0.41 8.10
CA ASP A 75 -10.35 -0.64 7.95
C ASP A 75 -11.33 -0.34 6.82
N ALA A 76 -11.95 -1.40 6.27
CA ALA A 76 -12.97 -1.31 5.23
C ALA A 76 -12.55 -0.38 4.05
N PRO A 77 -11.40 -0.64 3.39
CA PRO A 77 -10.92 0.22 2.31
C PRO A 77 -11.85 0.19 1.09
N MET A 78 -11.99 1.32 0.41
CA MET A 78 -12.72 1.42 -0.85
C MET A 78 -11.89 0.82 -2.00
N PHE A 79 -11.55 -0.45 -1.89
CA PHE A 79 -10.57 -1.14 -2.71
C PHE A 79 -10.88 -1.11 -4.21
N HIS A 80 -12.15 -1.20 -4.58
CA HIS A 80 -12.60 -1.18 -5.98
C HIS A 80 -12.28 0.14 -6.70
N LEU A 81 -12.13 1.25 -5.96
CA LEU A 81 -11.77 2.55 -6.54
C LEU A 81 -10.31 2.62 -7.04
N LEU A 82 -9.47 1.64 -6.68
CA LEU A 82 -8.11 1.52 -7.22
C LEU A 82 -8.10 1.42 -8.75
N ASN A 83 -9.15 0.88 -9.37
CA ASN A 83 -9.27 0.80 -10.82
C ASN A 83 -9.36 2.19 -11.49
N GLU A 84 -9.68 3.22 -10.72
CA GLU A 84 -9.72 4.61 -11.16
C GLU A 84 -8.40 5.36 -10.89
N LEU A 85 -7.46 4.72 -10.20
CA LEU A 85 -6.14 5.26 -9.86
C LEU A 85 -5.05 4.47 -10.58
N ARG A 86 -4.03 5.15 -11.05
CA ARG A 86 -2.92 4.52 -11.78
C ARG A 86 -1.75 4.28 -10.84
N ALA A 87 -1.59 3.05 -10.39
CA ALA A 87 -0.38 2.61 -9.71
C ALA A 87 -0.08 1.14 -10.05
N PRO A 88 1.20 0.75 -10.14
CA PRO A 88 1.59 -0.63 -10.41
C PRO A 88 1.45 -1.54 -9.19
N VAL A 89 1.40 -0.99 -7.98
CA VAL A 89 1.39 -1.77 -6.71
C VAL A 89 0.37 -1.18 -5.74
N VAL A 90 -0.34 -2.07 -5.02
CA VAL A 90 -1.22 -1.70 -3.91
C VAL A 90 -0.80 -2.39 -2.62
N ASN A 91 -0.84 -1.65 -1.51
CA ASN A 91 -0.67 -2.12 -0.15
C ASN A 91 -1.90 -1.72 0.68
N TRP A 92 -2.35 -2.59 1.56
CA TRP A 92 -3.44 -2.34 2.52
C TRP A 92 -3.32 -3.31 3.70
N HIS A 93 -4.21 -3.21 4.66
CA HIS A 93 -4.23 -4.05 5.86
C HIS A 93 -4.84 -5.45 5.56
N ASP A 94 -4.29 -6.18 4.60
CA ASP A 94 -4.82 -7.44 4.06
C ASP A 94 -5.01 -8.57 5.06
N ARG A 95 -4.37 -8.47 6.24
CA ARG A 95 -4.52 -9.40 7.36
C ARG A 95 -5.50 -8.95 8.43
N ASP A 96 -5.91 -7.69 8.37
CA ASP A 96 -6.76 -7.07 9.40
C ASP A 96 -8.15 -6.72 8.85
N THR A 97 -8.31 -6.54 7.53
CA THR A 97 -9.57 -6.18 6.87
C THR A 97 -9.70 -6.80 5.47
N GLU A 98 -10.93 -6.87 4.97
CA GLU A 98 -11.20 -7.24 3.57
C GLU A 98 -10.77 -6.12 2.58
N PRO A 99 -10.41 -6.49 1.35
CA PRO A 99 -10.29 -7.86 0.84
C PRO A 99 -9.04 -8.56 1.39
N THR A 100 -9.08 -9.91 1.48
CA THR A 100 -7.89 -10.72 1.77
C THR A 100 -6.85 -10.54 0.66
N LEU A 101 -5.60 -10.99 0.88
CA LEU A 101 -4.53 -10.91 -0.11
C LEU A 101 -4.93 -11.60 -1.44
N ALA A 102 -5.53 -12.79 -1.35
CA ALA A 102 -6.00 -13.53 -2.52
C ALA A 102 -7.12 -12.79 -3.29
N GLN A 103 -8.09 -12.25 -2.57
CA GLN A 103 -9.18 -11.46 -3.17
C GLN A 103 -8.64 -10.18 -3.82
N GLY A 104 -7.80 -9.42 -3.10
CA GLY A 104 -7.20 -8.18 -3.61
C GLY A 104 -6.41 -8.43 -4.89
N LYS A 105 -5.69 -9.56 -4.98
CA LYS A 105 -4.99 -9.96 -6.21
C LYS A 105 -5.91 -10.21 -7.40
N THR A 106 -7.13 -10.68 -7.19
CA THR A 106 -8.11 -10.85 -8.28
C THR A 106 -8.76 -9.53 -8.69
N MET A 107 -8.90 -8.60 -7.75
CA MET A 107 -9.55 -7.29 -7.95
C MET A 107 -8.60 -6.26 -8.56
N PHE A 108 -7.29 -6.44 -8.41
CA PHE A 108 -6.28 -5.48 -8.84
C PHE A 108 -5.33 -6.08 -9.89
N ALA A 109 -5.19 -5.41 -11.02
CA ALA A 109 -4.39 -5.91 -12.14
C ALA A 109 -2.88 -5.84 -11.89
N GLY A 110 -2.42 -4.95 -11.01
CA GLY A 110 -1.02 -4.75 -10.64
C GLY A 110 -0.49 -5.79 -9.64
N ALA A 111 0.59 -5.46 -8.96
CA ALA A 111 1.14 -6.26 -7.87
C ALA A 111 0.46 -5.91 -6.53
N VAL A 112 0.27 -6.92 -5.69
CA VAL A 112 -0.17 -6.75 -4.31
C VAL A 112 1.04 -6.73 -3.38
N CYS A 113 1.01 -5.87 -2.37
CA CYS A 113 2.07 -5.70 -1.39
C CYS A 113 1.48 -5.93 0.00
N GLY A 114 1.79 -7.05 0.63
CA GLY A 114 1.17 -7.45 1.89
C GLY A 114 1.57 -8.84 2.34
N GLY A 115 0.68 -9.53 3.04
CA GLY A 115 0.84 -10.92 3.49
C GLY A 115 1.19 -11.06 4.97
N LEU A 116 1.56 -9.98 5.67
CA LEU A 116 1.95 -10.02 7.07
C LEU A 116 1.17 -9.01 7.92
N SER A 117 0.62 -9.46 9.06
CA SER A 117 0.17 -8.54 10.12
C SER A 117 1.40 -7.92 10.79
N ARG A 118 1.38 -6.60 10.93
CA ARG A 118 2.45 -5.86 11.63
C ARG A 118 2.49 -6.19 13.13
N TRP A 119 1.33 -6.50 13.73
CA TRP A 119 1.20 -6.82 15.14
C TRP A 119 1.44 -8.30 15.40
N ASP A 120 0.57 -9.16 14.88
CA ASP A 120 0.52 -10.57 15.27
C ASP A 120 1.73 -11.36 14.73
N HIS A 121 2.18 -11.04 13.53
CA HIS A 121 3.28 -11.77 12.91
C HIS A 121 4.63 -11.10 13.17
N VAL A 122 4.78 -9.83 12.79
CA VAL A 122 6.10 -9.19 12.80
C VAL A 122 6.48 -8.67 14.18
N HIS A 123 5.54 -8.12 14.95
CA HIS A 123 5.84 -7.57 16.27
C HIS A 123 5.79 -8.63 17.38
N GLN A 124 4.71 -9.40 17.49
CA GLN A 124 4.44 -10.33 18.58
C GLN A 124 4.78 -11.80 18.21
N GLY A 125 4.88 -12.12 16.93
CA GLY A 125 5.16 -13.46 16.46
C GLY A 125 6.62 -13.90 16.64
N THR A 126 6.90 -15.08 16.15
CA THR A 126 8.25 -15.68 16.14
C THR A 126 8.81 -15.71 14.71
N PRO A 127 10.13 -15.93 14.51
CA PRO A 127 10.68 -16.14 13.18
C PRO A 127 10.01 -17.27 12.40
N ASN A 128 9.56 -18.33 13.07
CA ASN A 128 8.83 -19.43 12.42
C ASN A 128 7.44 -19.00 11.97
N THR A 129 6.68 -18.34 12.84
CA THR A 129 5.37 -17.76 12.47
C THR A 129 5.50 -16.86 11.25
N VAL A 130 6.52 -16.01 11.22
CA VAL A 130 6.78 -15.12 10.08
C VAL A 130 7.04 -15.90 8.79
N ARG A 131 7.90 -16.94 8.84
CA ARG A 131 8.17 -17.79 7.66
C ARG A 131 6.93 -18.52 7.16
N ASP A 132 6.09 -19.01 8.07
CA ASP A 132 4.83 -19.67 7.72
C ASP A 132 3.89 -18.71 7.01
N MET A 133 3.76 -17.47 7.49
CA MET A 133 2.92 -16.45 6.87
C MET A 133 3.46 -15.95 5.53
N VAL A 134 4.77 -15.90 5.36
CA VAL A 134 5.37 -15.61 4.04
C VAL A 134 5.03 -16.73 3.05
N ARG A 135 5.13 -17.98 3.44
CA ARG A 135 4.72 -19.13 2.59
C ARG A 135 3.25 -19.06 2.22
N ASP A 136 2.38 -18.82 3.18
CA ASP A 136 0.94 -18.63 2.96
C ASP A 136 0.66 -17.51 1.95
N ALA A 137 1.31 -16.36 2.07
CA ALA A 137 1.16 -15.25 1.13
C ALA A 137 1.64 -15.61 -0.29
N ILE A 138 2.74 -16.37 -0.40
CA ILE A 138 3.23 -16.88 -1.67
C ILE A 138 2.22 -17.86 -2.29
N GLU A 139 1.66 -18.76 -1.51
CA GLU A 139 0.63 -19.71 -1.96
C GLU A 139 -0.63 -19.01 -2.44
N GLN A 140 -1.17 -18.04 -1.67
CA GLN A 140 -2.35 -17.24 -2.03
C GLN A 140 -2.19 -16.50 -3.36
N THR A 141 -0.96 -16.19 -3.77
CA THR A 141 -0.68 -15.39 -4.97
C THR A 141 0.00 -16.18 -6.09
N ASN A 142 0.25 -17.48 -5.88
CA ASN A 142 1.09 -18.31 -6.75
C ASN A 142 2.49 -17.71 -6.98
N GLY A 143 3.02 -16.96 -6.01
CA GLY A 143 4.32 -16.30 -6.06
C GLY A 143 4.46 -15.25 -7.18
N ARG A 144 3.35 -14.74 -7.72
CA ARG A 144 3.38 -13.79 -8.86
C ARG A 144 2.75 -12.47 -8.50
N ARG A 145 3.39 -11.36 -8.94
CA ARG A 145 2.93 -10.00 -8.65
C ARG A 145 2.66 -9.80 -7.16
N LEU A 146 3.63 -10.24 -6.35
CA LEU A 146 3.60 -10.16 -4.89
C LEU A 146 4.87 -9.47 -4.39
N ILE A 147 4.70 -8.53 -3.50
CA ILE A 147 5.76 -7.97 -2.65
C ILE A 147 5.38 -8.32 -1.22
N ILE A 148 6.22 -9.10 -0.54
CA ILE A 148 5.99 -9.43 0.87
C ILE A 148 6.22 -8.17 1.71
N SER A 149 5.22 -7.81 2.48
CA SER A 149 5.23 -6.64 3.36
C SER A 149 4.22 -6.80 4.49
N THR A 150 4.28 -5.91 5.45
CA THR A 150 3.17 -5.70 6.38
C THR A 150 2.09 -4.84 5.74
N GLY A 151 0.85 -4.99 6.16
CA GLY A 151 -0.28 -4.19 5.68
C GLY A 151 -0.18 -2.70 6.08
N CYS A 152 0.69 -2.35 7.02
CA CYS A 152 0.98 -0.98 7.45
C CYS A 152 2.38 -0.90 8.08
N VAL A 153 2.75 0.28 8.59
CA VAL A 153 4.05 0.54 9.24
C VAL A 153 4.34 -0.46 10.35
N THR A 154 5.50 -1.11 10.30
CA THR A 154 6.01 -1.97 11.38
C THR A 154 6.35 -1.16 12.62
N MET A 155 6.20 -1.76 13.79
CA MET A 155 6.55 -1.11 15.04
C MET A 155 8.07 -0.98 15.17
N VAL A 156 8.54 0.14 15.68
CA VAL A 156 9.98 0.39 15.93
C VAL A 156 10.60 -0.68 16.84
N THR A 157 9.78 -1.24 17.73
CA THR A 157 10.16 -2.28 18.68
C THR A 157 9.99 -3.71 18.13
N SER A 158 9.67 -3.88 16.83
CA SER A 158 9.56 -5.21 16.24
C SER A 158 10.92 -5.94 16.31
N PRO A 159 10.93 -7.23 16.72
CA PRO A 159 12.17 -7.99 16.84
C PRO A 159 12.92 -8.07 15.52
N LEU A 160 14.20 -7.74 15.52
CA LEU A 160 15.05 -7.80 14.34
C LEU A 160 15.13 -9.23 13.75
N SER A 161 15.01 -10.26 14.60
CA SER A 161 14.94 -11.65 14.18
C SER A 161 13.74 -11.92 13.27
N ASN A 162 12.58 -11.29 13.57
CA ASN A 162 11.36 -11.42 12.76
C ASN A 162 11.53 -10.71 11.42
N LEU A 163 12.09 -9.49 11.41
CA LEU A 163 12.38 -8.77 10.17
C LEU A 163 13.37 -9.53 9.27
N ARG A 164 14.42 -10.13 9.88
CA ARG A 164 15.35 -10.99 9.14
C ARG A 164 14.67 -12.25 8.60
N ALA A 165 13.74 -12.85 9.35
CA ALA A 165 12.99 -14.01 8.89
C ALA A 165 12.11 -13.71 7.66
N VAL A 166 11.51 -12.50 7.59
CA VAL A 166 10.80 -12.06 6.35
C VAL A 166 11.75 -12.10 5.17
N ARG A 167 12.91 -11.46 5.30
CA ARG A 167 13.91 -11.36 4.23
C ARG A 167 14.39 -12.74 3.77
N GLN A 168 14.78 -13.58 4.71
CA GLN A 168 15.28 -14.93 4.42
C GLN A 168 14.23 -15.81 3.76
N ALA A 169 12.95 -15.67 4.13
CA ALA A 169 11.88 -16.51 3.59
C ALA A 169 11.58 -16.26 2.09
N VAL A 170 12.04 -15.14 1.53
CA VAL A 170 11.84 -14.79 0.11
C VAL A 170 13.12 -14.91 -0.72
N GLU A 171 14.27 -15.14 -0.11
CA GLU A 171 15.54 -15.34 -0.81
C GLU A 171 15.60 -16.74 -1.41
N PRO A 172 15.95 -16.90 -2.70
CA PRO A 172 16.07 -18.21 -3.31
C PRO A 172 17.29 -18.97 -2.70
N GLY A 173 17.03 -20.12 -2.11
CA GLY A 173 18.07 -21.12 -1.86
C GLY A 173 19.02 -20.85 -0.69
N THR A 174 18.49 -20.38 0.46
CA THR A 174 19.20 -20.53 1.75
C THR A 174 18.70 -21.73 2.53
#